data_122b77262489ede68f1b9e939cee33d7
#
_entry.id   122b77262489ede68f1b9e939cee33d7
#
_cell.length_a   1.000
_cell.length_b   1.000
_cell.length_c   1.000
_cell.angle_alpha   90.00
_cell.angle_beta   90.00
_cell.angle_gamma   90.00
#
_symmetry.space_group_name_H-M   'P 1'
#
loop_
_entity.id
_entity.type
_entity.pdbx_description
1 polymer ?
#
loop_
_entity_poly.entity_id
_entity_poly.type
_entity_poly.pdbx_seq_one_letter_code
_entity_poly.pdbx_strand_id
1 'polypeptide(L)'
;MKFCYMMKPLSALYNSINKQVSIICKDGTECRGKIVEVDEFMNIVLRDPQESKNGKSEKIEGMLLVRGSDMSIIRLEENQI
;
A
#
# COMPACT_ATOMS: atom_id res chain seq x y z
N MET A 1 -7.73 5.53 -12.97
CA MET A 1 -6.96 4.45 -13.52
C MET A 1 -5.98 3.89 -12.51
N LYS A 2 -5.76 2.61 -12.54
CA LYS A 2 -4.88 1.99 -11.60
C LYS A 2 -3.74 1.33 -12.29
N PHE A 3 -2.58 1.42 -11.66
CA PHE A 3 -1.42 0.73 -12.17
C PHE A 3 -0.96 -0.27 -11.15
N CYS A 4 -0.51 -1.40 -11.61
CA CYS A 4 0.07 -2.41 -10.76
C CYS A 4 1.55 -2.41 -11.01
N TYR A 5 2.32 -2.19 -9.97
CA TYR A 5 3.75 -2.22 -10.08
C TYR A 5 4.28 -3.35 -9.25
N MET A 6 5.15 -4.13 -9.83
CA MET A 6 5.69 -5.23 -9.10
C MET A 6 7.08 -4.97 -8.63
N MET A 7 7.89 -4.37 -9.43
CA MET A 7 9.25 -4.13 -9.04
C MET A 7 9.60 -2.73 -9.36
N LYS A 8 9.06 -1.80 -8.68
CA LYS A 8 9.23 -0.44 -9.04
C LYS A 8 10.31 0.24 -8.32
N PRO A 9 10.90 1.24 -8.89
CA PRO A 9 11.87 2.04 -8.19
C PRO A 9 11.26 2.68 -6.98
N LEU A 10 12.08 2.83 -5.97
CA LEU A 10 11.64 3.43 -4.74
C LEU A 10 11.11 4.83 -4.97
N SER A 11 11.62 5.51 -5.98
CA SER A 11 11.16 6.87 -6.27
C SER A 11 9.67 6.93 -6.56
N ALA A 12 9.12 5.88 -7.18
CA ALA A 12 7.69 5.87 -7.46
C ALA A 12 6.90 5.86 -6.17
N LEU A 13 7.38 5.17 -5.16
CA LEU A 13 6.71 5.13 -3.87
C LEU A 13 6.86 6.45 -3.13
N TYR A 14 8.04 7.06 -3.19
CA TYR A 14 8.20 8.35 -2.55
C TYR A 14 7.27 9.39 -3.17
N ASN A 15 7.05 9.29 -4.46
CA ASN A 15 6.15 10.22 -5.13
C ASN A 15 4.69 9.94 -4.84
N SER A 16 4.41 8.84 -4.16
CA SER A 16 3.05 8.48 -3.82
C SER A 16 2.69 8.79 -2.38
N ILE A 17 3.59 9.42 -1.64
CA ILE A 17 3.30 9.80 -0.27
C ILE A 17 2.10 10.74 -0.28
N ASN A 18 1.19 10.52 0.65
CA ASN A 18 -0.07 11.24 0.78
C ASN A 18 -1.10 10.80 -0.26
N LYS A 19 -0.83 9.74 -1.00
CA LYS A 19 -1.78 9.23 -1.96
C LYS A 19 -2.28 7.86 -1.52
N GLN A 20 -3.43 7.50 -2.06
CA GLN A 20 -4.05 6.22 -1.75
C GLN A 20 -3.38 5.10 -2.52
N VAL A 21 -3.19 3.97 -1.85
CA VAL A 21 -2.56 2.83 -2.51
C VAL A 21 -3.17 1.56 -1.96
N SER A 22 -3.13 0.51 -2.77
CA SER A 22 -3.49 -0.84 -2.35
C SER A 22 -2.26 -1.70 -2.37
N ILE A 23 -2.00 -2.41 -1.30
CA ILE A 23 -0.86 -3.30 -1.21
C ILE A 23 -1.38 -4.70 -0.99
N ILE A 24 -0.98 -5.62 -1.86
CA ILE A 24 -1.36 -7.01 -1.72
C ILE A 24 -0.15 -7.75 -1.20
N CYS A 25 -0.32 -8.39 -0.06
CA CYS A 25 0.76 -9.10 0.58
C CYS A 25 0.84 -10.54 0.09
N LYS A 26 1.94 -11.19 0.39
CA LYS A 26 2.17 -12.53 -0.12
C LYS A 26 1.16 -13.53 0.42
N ASP A 27 0.58 -13.27 1.56
CA ASP A 27 -0.41 -14.15 2.14
C ASP A 27 -1.83 -13.85 1.64
N GLY A 28 -1.95 -12.92 0.69
CA GLY A 28 -3.25 -12.60 0.12
C GLY A 28 -3.99 -11.45 0.79
N THR A 29 -3.45 -10.92 1.86
CA THR A 29 -4.08 -9.78 2.53
C THR A 29 -3.91 -8.54 1.68
N GLU A 30 -4.97 -7.76 1.55
CA GLU A 30 -4.89 -6.50 0.84
C GLU A 30 -5.05 -5.37 1.85
N CYS A 31 -4.09 -4.43 1.83
CA CYS A 31 -4.13 -3.26 2.69
C CYS A 31 -4.26 -2.04 1.82
N ARG A 32 -5.25 -1.22 2.11
CA ARG A 32 -5.54 -0.08 1.28
C ARG A 32 -5.59 1.15 2.15
N GLY A 33 -4.78 2.11 1.87
CA GLY A 33 -4.74 3.31 2.70
C GLY A 33 -3.86 4.37 2.09
N LYS A 34 -3.66 5.43 2.86
CA LYS A 34 -2.85 6.54 2.40
C LYS A 34 -1.42 6.36 2.87
N ILE A 35 -0.48 6.50 1.97
CA ILE A 35 0.93 6.37 2.33
C ILE A 35 1.36 7.57 3.14
N VAL A 36 1.93 7.31 4.29
CA VAL A 36 2.48 8.36 5.13
C VAL A 36 3.99 8.41 5.01
N GLU A 37 4.60 7.25 4.94
CA GLU A 37 6.04 7.17 4.96
C GLU A 37 6.51 5.93 4.22
N VAL A 38 7.66 6.03 3.58
CA VAL A 38 8.28 4.92 2.86
C VAL A 38 9.76 4.97 3.18
N ASP A 39 10.38 3.84 3.46
CA ASP A 39 11.82 3.84 3.68
C ASP A 39 12.53 3.14 2.52
N GLU A 40 13.85 3.07 2.62
CA GLU A 40 14.65 2.56 1.53
C GLU A 40 14.51 1.06 1.32
N PHE A 41 13.92 0.36 2.28
CA PHE A 41 13.67 -1.07 2.13
C PHE A 41 12.25 -1.32 1.65
N MET A 42 11.55 -0.26 1.27
CA MET A 42 10.17 -0.33 0.80
C MET A 42 9.19 -0.75 1.89
N ASN A 43 9.55 -0.50 3.16
CA ASN A 43 8.56 -0.61 4.21
C ASN A 43 7.66 0.61 4.11
N ILE A 44 6.36 0.41 4.19
CA ILE A 44 5.40 1.46 3.95
C ILE A 44 4.51 1.62 5.16
N VAL A 45 4.31 2.86 5.59
CA VAL A 45 3.39 3.15 6.67
C VAL A 45 2.13 3.72 6.04
N LEU A 46 1.00 3.10 6.35
CA LEU A 46 -0.30 3.55 5.85
C LEU A 46 -1.10 4.15 6.98
N ARG A 47 -1.89 5.16 6.65
CA ARG A 47 -2.77 5.78 7.63
C ARG A 47 -4.18 5.31 7.41
N ASP A 48 -4.82 4.89 8.50
CA ASP A 48 -6.23 4.47 8.52
C ASP A 48 -6.54 3.51 7.39
N PRO A 49 -5.79 2.42 7.28
CA PRO A 49 -5.97 1.53 6.16
C PRO A 49 -7.18 0.63 6.36
N GLN A 50 -7.64 0.08 5.26
CA GLN A 50 -8.64 -0.95 5.28
C GLN A 50 -7.97 -2.25 4.89
N GLU A 51 -8.11 -3.25 5.73
CA GLU A 51 -7.46 -4.53 5.49
C GLU A 51 -8.52 -5.54 5.07
N SER A 52 -8.25 -6.26 4.00
CA SER A 52 -9.18 -7.25 3.49
C SER A 52 -8.49 -8.58 3.34
N LYS A 53 -9.14 -9.63 3.79
CA LYS A 53 -8.60 -10.96 3.66
C LYS A 53 -9.75 -11.95 3.66
N ASN A 54 -9.75 -12.87 2.69
CA ASN A 54 -10.75 -13.92 2.60
C ASN A 54 -12.17 -13.37 2.60
N GLY A 55 -12.35 -12.26 1.90
CA GLY A 55 -13.68 -11.69 1.76
C GLY A 55 -14.12 -10.83 2.93
N LYS A 56 -13.28 -10.70 3.94
CA LYS A 56 -13.62 -9.87 5.08
C LYS A 56 -12.78 -8.61 5.06
N SER A 57 -13.42 -7.50 5.39
CA SER A 57 -12.75 -6.21 5.42
C SER A 57 -12.86 -5.63 6.80
N GLU A 58 -11.79 -4.96 7.20
CA GLU A 58 -11.74 -4.35 8.51
C GLU A 58 -10.99 -3.05 8.43
N LYS A 59 -11.52 -2.02 9.06
CA LYS A 59 -10.83 -0.75 9.11
C LYS A 59 -9.94 -0.69 10.32
N ILE A 60 -8.73 -0.21 10.12
CA ILE A 60 -7.77 -0.08 11.20
C ILE A 60 -7.57 1.40 11.44
N GLU A 61 -7.74 1.83 12.67
CA GLU A 61 -7.52 3.22 13.00
C GLU A 61 -6.07 3.41 13.37
N GLY A 62 -5.47 4.45 12.81
CA GLY A 62 -4.09 4.77 13.11
C GLY A 62 -3.17 4.35 12.00
N MET A 63 -1.97 3.97 12.37
CA MET A 63 -0.93 3.68 11.38
C MET A 63 -0.66 2.19 11.33
N LEU A 64 -0.37 1.71 10.14
CA LEU A 64 -0.03 0.32 9.94
C LEU A 64 1.26 0.26 9.15
N LEU A 65 2.21 -0.48 9.64
CA LEU A 65 3.46 -0.69 8.92
C LEU A 65 3.36 -1.96 8.10
N VAL A 66 3.59 -1.85 6.79
CA VAL A 66 3.62 -3.00 5.92
C VAL A 66 5.06 -3.20 5.49
N ARG A 67 5.60 -4.35 5.78
CA ARG A 67 7.01 -4.61 5.50
C ARG A 67 7.20 -4.92 4.03
N GLY A 68 8.27 -4.37 3.47
CA GLY A 68 8.53 -4.57 2.05
C GLY A 68 8.66 -6.04 1.68
N SER A 69 9.24 -6.84 2.57
CA SER A 69 9.43 -8.25 2.27
C SER A 69 8.12 -9.03 2.24
N ASP A 70 7.05 -8.46 2.78
CA ASP A 70 5.76 -9.15 2.78
C ASP A 70 4.88 -8.74 1.62
N MET A 71 5.32 -7.81 0.80
CA MET A 71 4.49 -7.29 -0.28
C MET A 71 4.67 -8.10 -1.54
N SER A 72 3.58 -8.29 -2.24
CA SER A 72 3.61 -8.95 -3.53
C SER A 72 3.35 -7.95 -4.65
N ILE A 73 2.30 -7.16 -4.51
CA ILE A 73 1.91 -6.20 -5.54
C ILE A 73 1.52 -4.91 -4.87
N ILE A 74 1.97 -3.80 -5.44
CA ILE A 74 1.55 -2.49 -4.99
C ILE A 74 0.80 -1.83 -6.12
N ARG A 75 -0.42 -1.40 -5.83
CA ARG A 75 -1.27 -0.79 -6.83
C ARG A 75 -1.47 0.66 -6.45
N LEU A 76 -0.94 1.56 -7.27
CA LEU A 76 -1.04 2.97 -7.01
C LEU A 76 -2.32 3.49 -7.64
N GLU A 77 -3.15 4.14 -6.84
CA GLU A 77 -4.39 4.69 -7.34
C GLU A 77 -4.15 6.11 -7.72
N GLU A 78 -4.36 6.41 -8.98
CA GLU A 78 -4.22 7.75 -9.41
C GLU A 78 -5.55 8.36 -9.52
N ASN A 79 -5.63 9.60 -9.06
CA ASN A 79 -6.84 10.29 -9.13
C ASN A 79 -6.99 10.83 -10.49
N GLN A 80 -7.95 10.41 -11.18
CA GLN A 80 -8.07 10.81 -12.47
C GLN A 80 -8.86 11.93 -12.58
N ILE A 81 -8.69 12.76 -13.13
CA ILE A 81 -9.44 13.81 -13.23
C ILE A 81 -10.40 13.88 -13.83
#